data_641a7e4fe63cb0ab43d1f185de773d1e
#
_entry.id   641a7e4fe63cb0ab43d1f185de773d1e
#
_cell.length_a   1.000
_cell.length_b   1.000
_cell.length_c   1.000
_cell.angle_alpha   90.00
_cell.angle_beta   90.00
_cell.angle_gamma   90.00
#
_symmetry.space_group_name_H-M   'P 1'
#
loop_
_entity.id
_entity.type
_entity.pdbx_description
1 polymer ?
#
loop_
_entity_poly.entity_id
_entity_poly.type
_entity_poly.pdbx_seq_one_letter_code
_entity_poly.pdbx_strand_id
1 'polypeptide(L)'
;MVNRSLFEKYGIPLPTDYDSFVSACQAFEKHGIRGFDADYFFDYTCMETLQGLSVSELSSAEGRKWRTAYSDPASTEKVGLDDTVWPTAFKNLEQFIRDTGLNAADLTLTYDDIMDRMRNGELAMFFGSSANVKILQDEGIDTTFLPFFGQDGQQWLMTTPYFQVALSRNLEQDSARRDKAMQVLRVMLSEEAQNRIVYDGQDILSYSQNVRLRLTDYLEDVRPVV
;
A
#
# COMPACT_ATOMS: atom_id res chain seq x y z
N MET A 1 -6.30 -5.13 0.51
CA MET A 1 -6.30 -6.57 0.29
C MET A 1 -7.62 -7.16 0.78
N VAL A 2 -8.14 -8.22 0.15
CA VAL A 2 -9.44 -8.81 0.49
C VAL A 2 -9.36 -10.33 0.60
N ASN A 3 -10.15 -10.92 1.48
CA ASN A 3 -10.36 -12.36 1.62
C ASN A 3 -11.54 -12.78 0.73
N ARG A 4 -11.26 -13.27 -0.49
CA ARG A 4 -12.29 -13.68 -1.46
C ARG A 4 -13.23 -14.73 -0.91
N SER A 5 -12.72 -15.70 -0.15
CA SER A 5 -13.55 -16.75 0.43
C SER A 5 -14.66 -16.21 1.33
N LEU A 6 -14.42 -15.10 2.05
CA LEU A 6 -15.46 -14.43 2.84
C LEU A 6 -16.49 -13.74 1.95
N PHE A 7 -16.04 -13.04 0.90
CA PHE A 7 -16.94 -12.39 -0.05
C PHE A 7 -17.87 -13.41 -0.72
N GLU A 8 -17.34 -14.53 -1.20
CA GLU A 8 -18.13 -15.63 -1.79
C GLU A 8 -19.08 -16.26 -0.77
N LYS A 9 -18.58 -16.58 0.43
CA LYS A 9 -19.36 -17.21 1.49
C LYS A 9 -20.60 -16.42 1.86
N TYR A 10 -20.51 -15.10 1.89
CA TYR A 10 -21.61 -14.22 2.30
C TYR A 10 -22.35 -13.58 1.13
N GLY A 11 -21.96 -13.88 -0.13
CA GLY A 11 -22.58 -13.34 -1.32
C GLY A 11 -22.40 -11.82 -1.46
N ILE A 12 -21.32 -11.28 -0.91
CA ILE A 12 -20.99 -9.85 -0.98
C ILE A 12 -20.11 -9.64 -2.21
N PRO A 13 -20.43 -8.71 -3.13
CA PRO A 13 -19.59 -8.45 -4.28
C PRO A 13 -18.27 -7.78 -3.88
N LEU A 14 -17.19 -8.06 -4.60
CA LEU A 14 -15.92 -7.37 -4.44
C LEU A 14 -16.09 -5.86 -4.74
N PRO A 15 -15.50 -4.96 -3.93
CA PRO A 15 -15.60 -3.53 -4.16
C PRO A 15 -14.91 -3.12 -5.47
N THR A 16 -15.51 -2.16 -6.16
CA THR A 16 -14.99 -1.57 -7.41
C THR A 16 -14.80 -0.05 -7.30
N ASP A 17 -15.31 0.54 -6.23
CA ASP A 17 -15.24 1.97 -5.92
C ASP A 17 -15.40 2.18 -4.41
N TYR A 18 -15.30 3.43 -3.95
CA TYR A 18 -15.40 3.76 -2.53
C TYR A 18 -16.74 3.39 -1.92
N ASP A 19 -17.87 3.65 -2.62
CA ASP A 19 -19.21 3.38 -2.10
C ASP A 19 -19.47 1.87 -1.92
N SER A 20 -19.00 1.06 -2.88
CA SER A 20 -19.09 -0.40 -2.78
C SER A 20 -18.14 -0.96 -1.71
N PHE A 21 -16.98 -0.33 -1.49
CA PHE A 21 -16.08 -0.65 -0.38
C PHE A 21 -16.76 -0.41 0.98
N VAL A 22 -17.38 0.75 1.18
CA VAL A 22 -18.13 1.07 2.40
C VAL A 22 -19.30 0.11 2.59
N SER A 23 -20.04 -0.16 1.50
CA SER A 23 -21.16 -1.12 1.52
C SER A 23 -20.71 -2.52 1.94
N ALA A 24 -19.55 -2.98 1.44
CA ALA A 24 -18.97 -4.26 1.84
C ALA A 24 -18.59 -4.27 3.32
N CYS A 25 -17.95 -3.21 3.85
CA CYS A 25 -17.64 -3.09 5.27
C CYS A 25 -18.91 -3.25 6.12
N GLN A 26 -19.96 -2.51 5.80
CA GLN A 26 -21.23 -2.56 6.52
C GLN A 26 -21.96 -3.92 6.39
N ALA A 27 -21.79 -4.60 5.27
CA ALA A 27 -22.38 -5.91 5.07
C ALA A 27 -21.67 -6.97 5.95
N PHE A 28 -20.35 -6.96 6.04
CA PHE A 28 -19.60 -7.86 6.91
C PHE A 28 -19.89 -7.63 8.41
N GLU A 29 -20.01 -6.37 8.84
CA GLU A 29 -20.34 -6.05 10.22
C GLU A 29 -21.69 -6.69 10.67
N LYS A 30 -22.67 -6.80 9.77
CA LYS A 30 -23.95 -7.50 10.05
C LYS A 30 -23.78 -8.99 10.30
N HIS A 31 -22.66 -9.57 9.84
CA HIS A 31 -22.28 -10.96 10.06
C HIS A 31 -21.31 -11.15 11.24
N GLY A 32 -21.01 -10.06 11.97
CA GLY A 32 -20.03 -10.09 13.06
C GLY A 32 -18.57 -10.21 12.60
N ILE A 33 -18.31 -9.86 11.33
CA ILE A 33 -16.97 -9.86 10.73
C ILE A 33 -16.54 -8.42 10.56
N ARG A 34 -15.33 -8.10 10.97
CA ARG A 34 -14.74 -6.78 10.73
C ARG A 34 -14.58 -6.54 9.24
N GLY A 35 -15.17 -5.48 8.71
CA GLY A 35 -15.14 -5.19 7.28
C GLY A 35 -13.76 -4.75 6.81
N PHE A 36 -13.15 -3.81 7.53
CA PHE A 36 -11.82 -3.28 7.21
C PHE A 36 -11.02 -2.94 8.47
N ASP A 37 -9.72 -3.19 8.42
CA ASP A 37 -8.77 -2.78 9.46
C ASP A 37 -7.34 -2.65 8.90
N ALA A 38 -6.37 -2.28 9.75
CA ALA A 38 -4.94 -2.29 9.43
C ALA A 38 -4.11 -2.37 10.73
N ASP A 39 -2.81 -2.57 10.60
CA ASP A 39 -1.85 -2.62 11.69
C ASP A 39 -1.50 -1.21 12.20
N TYR A 40 -2.51 -0.49 12.67
CA TYR A 40 -2.41 0.91 13.10
C TYR A 40 -1.58 1.15 14.36
N PHE A 41 -1.09 0.10 14.99
CA PHE A 41 -0.04 0.23 16.02
C PHE A 41 1.21 0.93 15.48
N PHE A 42 1.46 0.85 14.18
CA PHE A 42 2.61 1.45 13.53
C PHE A 42 2.25 2.81 12.91
N ASP A 43 3.01 3.84 13.26
CA ASP A 43 2.81 5.20 12.74
C ASP A 43 2.83 5.26 11.21
N TYR A 44 3.67 4.44 10.56
CA TYR A 44 3.77 4.42 9.10
C TYR A 44 2.47 3.96 8.44
N THR A 45 1.73 3.00 9.02
CA THR A 45 0.44 2.55 8.46
C THR A 45 -0.61 3.65 8.54
N CYS A 46 -0.62 4.43 9.62
CA CYS A 46 -1.47 5.62 9.73
C CYS A 46 -1.13 6.64 8.62
N MET A 47 0.17 6.88 8.40
CA MET A 47 0.65 7.80 7.36
C MET A 47 0.33 7.30 5.96
N GLU A 48 0.50 6.01 5.68
CA GLU A 48 0.18 5.41 4.39
C GLU A 48 -1.32 5.45 4.09
N THR A 49 -2.17 5.24 5.11
CA THR A 49 -3.62 5.40 4.97
C THR A 49 -4.00 6.84 4.60
N LEU A 50 -3.45 7.83 5.31
CA LEU A 50 -3.64 9.24 4.98
C LEU A 50 -3.11 9.56 3.57
N GLN A 51 -1.96 9.02 3.21
CA GLN A 51 -1.37 9.20 1.89
C GLN A 51 -2.28 8.64 0.80
N GLY A 52 -2.82 7.42 0.98
CA GLY A 52 -3.77 6.81 0.04
C GLY A 52 -5.02 7.66 -0.15
N LEU A 53 -5.59 8.18 0.94
CA LEU A 53 -6.80 9.04 0.91
C LEU A 53 -6.54 10.44 0.36
N SER A 54 -5.29 10.89 0.30
CA SER A 54 -4.91 12.22 -0.18
C SER A 54 -4.31 12.22 -1.59
N VAL A 55 -4.20 11.06 -2.25
CA VAL A 55 -3.52 10.97 -3.56
C VAL A 55 -4.18 11.86 -4.61
N SER A 56 -5.50 11.90 -4.67
CA SER A 56 -6.22 12.73 -5.65
C SER A 56 -5.91 14.20 -5.47
N GLU A 57 -6.01 14.71 -4.25
CA GLU A 57 -5.70 16.10 -3.91
C GLU A 57 -4.23 16.43 -4.17
N LEU A 58 -3.32 15.60 -3.71
CA LEU A 58 -1.88 15.80 -3.88
C LEU A 58 -1.42 15.66 -5.33
N SER A 59 -2.15 14.90 -6.15
CA SER A 59 -1.88 14.74 -7.58
C SER A 59 -2.54 15.82 -8.46
N SER A 60 -3.43 16.62 -7.91
CA SER A 60 -4.04 17.76 -8.57
C SER A 60 -3.01 18.82 -8.97
N ALA A 61 -3.38 19.80 -9.78
CA ALA A 61 -2.50 20.91 -10.14
C ALA A 61 -2.05 21.70 -8.90
N GLU A 62 -2.97 21.94 -7.96
CA GLU A 62 -2.70 22.65 -6.72
C GLU A 62 -1.83 21.81 -5.77
N GLY A 63 -2.11 20.51 -5.64
CA GLY A 63 -1.31 19.60 -4.85
C GLY A 63 0.13 19.47 -5.36
N ARG A 64 0.33 19.47 -6.68
CA ARG A 64 1.67 19.49 -7.25
C ARG A 64 2.43 20.77 -6.92
N LYS A 65 1.77 21.94 -6.96
CA LYS A 65 2.39 23.21 -6.55
C LYS A 65 2.79 23.15 -5.07
N TRP A 66 1.87 22.69 -4.21
CA TRP A 66 2.15 22.54 -2.80
C TRP A 66 3.37 21.62 -2.54
N ARG A 67 3.41 20.44 -3.16
CA ARG A 67 4.53 19.49 -3.01
C ARG A 67 5.87 20.10 -3.48
N THR A 68 5.85 20.83 -4.58
CA THR A 68 7.04 21.52 -5.08
C THR A 68 7.53 22.58 -4.09
N ALA A 69 6.64 23.44 -3.60
CA ALA A 69 6.99 24.46 -2.62
C ALA A 69 7.50 23.87 -1.30
N TYR A 70 6.85 22.80 -0.83
CA TYR A 70 7.23 22.11 0.41
C TYR A 70 8.59 21.42 0.31
N SER A 71 8.89 20.78 -0.82
CA SER A 71 10.12 20.00 -1.02
C SER A 71 11.33 20.81 -1.47
N ASP A 72 11.15 22.05 -1.92
CA ASP A 72 12.24 22.90 -2.37
C ASP A 72 12.81 23.76 -1.22
N PRO A 73 14.03 23.46 -0.72
CA PRO A 73 14.64 24.25 0.34
C PRO A 73 14.88 25.73 -0.04
N ALA A 74 14.93 26.03 -1.35
CA ALA A 74 15.10 27.39 -1.88
C ALA A 74 13.76 28.13 -2.08
N SER A 75 12.62 27.45 -1.86
CA SER A 75 11.30 28.06 -2.02
C SER A 75 11.11 29.22 -1.06
N THR A 76 10.65 30.31 -1.60
CA THR A 76 10.22 31.51 -0.83
C THR A 76 8.75 31.37 -0.39
N GLU A 77 8.01 30.45 -0.99
CA GLU A 77 6.63 30.17 -0.65
C GLU A 77 6.60 29.27 0.60
N LYS A 78 5.94 29.74 1.64
CA LYS A 78 5.70 28.99 2.88
C LYS A 78 4.38 28.28 2.77
N VAL A 79 4.40 26.94 2.80
CA VAL A 79 3.20 26.10 2.75
C VAL A 79 3.12 25.22 4.00
N GLY A 80 1.92 24.94 4.46
CA GLY A 80 1.63 24.12 5.64
C GLY A 80 0.55 23.09 5.39
N LEU A 81 0.19 22.34 6.41
CA LEU A 81 -0.88 21.32 6.35
C LEU A 81 -2.29 21.92 6.47
N ASP A 82 -2.39 23.21 6.75
CA ASP A 82 -3.64 23.97 6.79
C ASP A 82 -3.96 24.65 5.42
N ASP A 83 -3.06 24.45 4.45
CA ASP A 83 -3.14 25.06 3.12
C ASP A 83 -3.68 24.11 2.05
N THR A 84 -4.29 24.72 1.03
CA THR A 84 -4.56 24.17 -0.30
C THR A 84 -5.38 22.87 -0.26
N VAL A 85 -4.74 21.73 -0.35
CA VAL A 85 -5.38 20.41 -0.52
C VAL A 85 -5.58 19.66 0.80
N TRP A 86 -4.82 19.99 1.83
CA TRP A 86 -4.81 19.26 3.09
C TRP A 86 -6.14 19.30 3.87
N PRO A 87 -6.87 20.42 3.93
CA PRO A 87 -8.20 20.44 4.58
C PRO A 87 -9.16 19.43 3.95
N THR A 88 -9.09 19.21 2.63
CA THR A 88 -9.91 18.18 1.96
C THR A 88 -9.40 16.78 2.29
N ALA A 89 -8.09 16.55 2.24
CA ALA A 89 -7.48 15.27 2.59
C ALA A 89 -7.84 14.83 4.03
N PHE A 90 -7.81 15.74 4.99
CA PHE A 90 -8.23 15.45 6.38
C PHE A 90 -9.74 15.18 6.51
N LYS A 91 -10.58 15.84 5.74
CA LYS A 91 -12.02 15.52 5.68
C LYS A 91 -12.26 14.13 5.10
N ASN A 92 -11.51 13.76 4.06
CA ASN A 92 -11.58 12.43 3.47
C ASN A 92 -11.16 11.35 4.50
N LEU A 93 -10.11 11.60 5.27
CA LEU A 93 -9.69 10.71 6.35
C LEU A 93 -10.77 10.60 7.44
N GLU A 94 -11.34 11.71 7.88
CA GLU A 94 -12.41 11.73 8.87
C GLU A 94 -13.64 10.95 8.38
N GLN A 95 -14.01 11.11 7.12
CA GLN A 95 -15.11 10.35 6.51
C GLN A 95 -14.76 8.85 6.43
N PHE A 96 -13.54 8.50 6.01
CA PHE A 96 -13.08 7.12 5.94
C PHE A 96 -13.15 6.43 7.31
N ILE A 97 -12.71 7.09 8.38
CA ILE A 97 -12.78 6.57 9.75
C ILE A 97 -14.25 6.28 10.14
N ARG A 98 -15.17 7.19 9.84
CA ARG A 98 -16.59 6.97 10.10
C ARG A 98 -17.17 5.82 9.31
N ASP A 99 -16.87 5.76 8.01
CA ASP A 99 -17.44 4.79 7.08
C ASP A 99 -16.95 3.37 7.34
N THR A 100 -15.72 3.22 7.78
CA THR A 100 -15.10 1.92 8.10
C THR A 100 -15.32 1.50 9.56
N GLY A 101 -15.83 2.40 10.40
CA GLY A 101 -16.03 2.15 11.83
C GLY A 101 -14.73 2.05 12.63
N LEU A 102 -13.62 2.56 12.08
CA LEU A 102 -12.33 2.62 12.78
C LEU A 102 -12.45 3.45 14.07
N ASN A 103 -11.80 3.00 15.12
CA ASN A 103 -11.85 3.63 16.44
C ASN A 103 -10.52 3.50 17.20
N ALA A 104 -10.44 4.09 18.38
CA ALA A 104 -9.19 4.14 19.15
C ALA A 104 -8.63 2.75 19.54
N ALA A 105 -9.46 1.71 19.65
CA ALA A 105 -8.97 0.37 19.96
C ALA A 105 -8.18 -0.23 18.79
N ASP A 106 -8.49 0.14 17.55
CA ASP A 106 -7.80 -0.34 16.37
C ASP A 106 -6.35 0.17 16.30
N LEU A 107 -6.03 1.29 16.99
CA LEU A 107 -4.66 1.81 17.11
C LEU A 107 -3.69 0.90 17.88
N THR A 108 -4.19 -0.16 18.49
CA THR A 108 -3.36 -1.15 19.21
C THR A 108 -3.06 -2.41 18.37
N LEU A 109 -3.67 -2.52 17.19
CA LEU A 109 -3.54 -3.70 16.33
C LEU A 109 -2.18 -3.73 15.65
N THR A 110 -1.48 -4.83 15.87
CA THR A 110 -0.20 -5.12 15.23
C THR A 110 -0.40 -5.86 13.90
N TYR A 111 0.67 -6.00 13.13
CA TYR A 111 0.67 -6.81 11.92
C TYR A 111 0.22 -8.25 12.18
N ASP A 112 0.70 -8.87 13.27
CA ASP A 112 0.34 -10.25 13.61
C ASP A 112 -1.15 -10.37 13.95
N ASP A 113 -1.73 -9.39 14.65
CA ASP A 113 -3.17 -9.35 14.95
C ASP A 113 -4.01 -9.30 13.67
N ILE A 114 -3.61 -8.49 12.70
CA ILE A 114 -4.29 -8.38 11.39
C ILE A 114 -4.21 -9.70 10.63
N MET A 115 -3.01 -10.29 10.56
CA MET A 115 -2.81 -11.55 9.84
C MET A 115 -3.60 -12.69 10.51
N ASP A 116 -3.66 -12.75 11.83
CA ASP A 116 -4.45 -13.75 12.56
C ASP A 116 -5.95 -13.56 12.35
N ARG A 117 -6.46 -12.35 12.36
CA ARG A 117 -7.86 -12.06 12.01
C ARG A 117 -8.21 -12.50 10.58
N MET A 118 -7.30 -12.30 9.63
CA MET A 118 -7.49 -12.78 8.25
C MET A 118 -7.54 -14.31 8.19
N ARG A 119 -6.62 -15.00 8.89
CA ARG A 119 -6.58 -16.46 8.99
C ARG A 119 -7.83 -17.05 9.61
N ASN A 120 -8.34 -16.40 10.64
CA ASN A 120 -9.54 -16.84 11.36
C ASN A 120 -10.84 -16.50 10.64
N GLY A 121 -10.80 -15.72 9.56
CA GLY A 121 -11.99 -15.23 8.86
C GLY A 121 -12.77 -14.18 9.66
N GLU A 122 -12.11 -13.45 10.53
CA GLU A 122 -12.67 -12.39 11.38
C GLU A 122 -12.53 -11.00 10.76
N LEU A 123 -11.72 -10.89 9.69
CA LEU A 123 -11.45 -9.65 8.95
C LEU A 123 -11.61 -9.90 7.46
N ALA A 124 -12.40 -9.07 6.78
CA ALA A 124 -12.68 -9.22 5.36
C ALA A 124 -11.65 -8.51 4.47
N MET A 125 -11.20 -7.33 4.88
CA MET A 125 -10.28 -6.49 4.11
C MET A 125 -9.27 -5.82 5.03
N PHE A 126 -8.03 -5.65 4.55
CA PHE A 126 -7.08 -4.84 5.26
C PHE A 126 -6.14 -4.05 4.34
N PHE A 127 -5.55 -3.00 4.88
CA PHE A 127 -4.49 -2.28 4.22
C PHE A 127 -3.19 -3.07 4.32
N GLY A 128 -2.67 -3.54 3.20
CA GLY A 128 -1.49 -4.40 3.15
C GLY A 128 -0.78 -4.33 1.80
N SER A 129 0.28 -5.11 1.66
CA SER A 129 1.10 -5.16 0.47
C SER A 129 0.83 -6.41 -0.39
N SER A 130 1.32 -6.44 -1.62
CA SER A 130 1.26 -7.62 -2.48
C SER A 130 1.92 -8.85 -1.84
N ALA A 131 2.93 -8.66 -0.99
CA ALA A 131 3.56 -9.76 -0.25
C ALA A 131 2.59 -10.47 0.70
N ASN A 132 1.66 -9.75 1.31
CA ASN A 132 0.66 -10.35 2.21
C ASN A 132 -0.31 -11.28 1.46
N VAL A 133 -0.64 -10.94 0.21
CA VAL A 133 -1.48 -11.81 -0.64
C VAL A 133 -0.84 -13.17 -0.78
N LYS A 134 0.43 -13.20 -1.19
CA LYS A 134 1.15 -14.47 -1.36
C LYS A 134 1.25 -15.27 -0.05
N ILE A 135 1.58 -14.61 1.06
CA ILE A 135 1.67 -15.27 2.37
C ILE A 135 0.36 -15.99 2.71
N LEU A 136 -0.77 -15.31 2.59
CA LEU A 136 -2.08 -15.90 2.91
C LEU A 136 -2.51 -16.96 1.91
N GLN A 137 -2.19 -16.80 0.62
CA GLN A 137 -2.47 -17.83 -0.39
C GLN A 137 -1.64 -19.09 -0.18
N ASP A 138 -0.37 -18.98 0.20
CA ASP A 138 0.47 -20.13 0.56
C ASP A 138 -0.09 -20.89 1.79
N GLU A 139 -0.84 -20.20 2.64
CA GLU A 139 -1.58 -20.79 3.78
C GLU A 139 -2.98 -21.30 3.39
N GLY A 140 -3.36 -21.24 2.13
CA GLY A 140 -4.63 -21.74 1.59
C GLY A 140 -5.81 -20.78 1.73
N ILE A 141 -5.57 -19.51 2.01
CA ILE A 141 -6.61 -18.47 2.10
C ILE A 141 -6.68 -17.75 0.75
N ASP A 142 -7.83 -17.84 0.09
CA ASP A 142 -8.03 -17.14 -1.18
C ASP A 142 -8.15 -15.64 -0.95
N THR A 143 -7.11 -14.94 -1.35
CA THR A 143 -6.97 -13.49 -1.21
C THR A 143 -6.62 -12.83 -2.54
N THR A 144 -6.99 -11.58 -2.69
CA THR A 144 -6.56 -10.74 -3.82
C THR A 144 -6.22 -9.34 -3.35
N PHE A 145 -5.56 -8.59 -4.24
CA PHE A 145 -5.17 -7.21 -4.01
C PHE A 145 -6.10 -6.28 -4.81
N LEU A 146 -6.68 -5.30 -4.15
CA LEU A 146 -7.49 -4.27 -4.79
C LEU A 146 -6.80 -2.91 -4.69
N PRO A 147 -7.07 -1.98 -5.62
CA PRO A 147 -6.57 -0.63 -5.52
C PRO A 147 -7.17 0.09 -4.30
N PHE A 148 -6.56 1.18 -3.92
CA PHE A 148 -7.15 2.12 -2.98
C PHE A 148 -8.25 2.91 -3.72
N PHE A 149 -9.43 2.98 -3.15
CA PHE A 149 -10.57 3.69 -3.74
C PHE A 149 -10.66 5.10 -3.17
N GLY A 150 -10.46 6.09 -4.02
CA GLY A 150 -10.66 7.49 -3.65
C GLY A 150 -12.15 7.83 -3.56
N GLN A 151 -12.50 8.74 -2.67
CA GLN A 151 -13.89 9.24 -2.52
C GLN A 151 -14.37 10.05 -3.74
N ASP A 152 -13.46 10.45 -4.61
CA ASP A 152 -13.71 11.10 -5.89
C ASP A 152 -13.89 10.14 -7.09
N GLY A 153 -13.93 8.84 -6.82
CA GLY A 153 -14.06 7.78 -7.82
C GLY A 153 -12.76 7.38 -8.51
N GLN A 154 -11.62 7.95 -8.12
CA GLN A 154 -10.32 7.54 -8.64
C GLN A 154 -9.83 6.27 -7.93
N GLN A 155 -9.01 5.50 -8.63
CA GLN A 155 -8.37 4.29 -8.10
C GLN A 155 -6.85 4.51 -8.07
N TRP A 156 -6.22 4.10 -6.98
CA TRP A 156 -4.80 4.34 -6.76
C TRP A 156 -4.09 3.08 -6.27
N LEU A 157 -2.86 2.91 -6.74
CA LEU A 157 -1.91 1.98 -6.15
C LEU A 157 -0.73 2.78 -5.62
N MET A 158 -0.35 2.48 -4.38
CA MET A 158 0.90 3.00 -3.83
C MET A 158 2.03 2.05 -4.18
N THR A 159 3.05 2.59 -4.81
CA THR A 159 4.28 1.87 -5.09
C THR A 159 5.45 2.63 -4.49
N THR A 160 6.29 1.94 -3.76
CA THR A 160 7.51 2.52 -3.18
C THR A 160 8.73 1.73 -3.63
N PRO A 161 9.89 2.36 -3.80
CA PRO A 161 11.15 1.64 -3.94
C PRO A 161 11.38 0.84 -2.65
N TYR A 162 11.15 -0.46 -2.68
CA TYR A 162 11.20 -1.30 -1.48
C TYR A 162 12.63 -1.46 -0.94
N PHE A 163 13.60 -1.57 -1.84
CA PHE A 163 15.01 -1.64 -1.47
C PHE A 163 15.78 -0.47 -2.07
N GLN A 164 16.21 0.43 -1.21
CA GLN A 164 17.16 1.46 -1.56
C GLN A 164 18.55 1.03 -1.13
N VAL A 165 19.46 0.89 -2.07
CA VAL A 165 20.85 0.52 -1.79
C VAL A 165 21.75 1.72 -2.00
N ALA A 166 22.45 2.12 -0.94
CA ALA A 166 23.46 3.16 -0.99
C ALA A 166 24.85 2.58 -0.65
N LEU A 167 25.86 3.08 -1.33
CA LEU A 167 27.24 2.78 -0.99
C LEU A 167 27.73 3.77 0.07
N SER A 168 28.41 3.25 1.10
CA SER A 168 28.99 4.11 2.13
C SER A 168 30.07 5.03 1.54
N ARG A 169 30.06 6.30 1.92
CA ARG A 169 31.07 7.27 1.54
C ARG A 169 32.49 6.87 1.95
N ASN A 170 32.65 6.06 3.00
CA ASN A 170 33.95 5.55 3.43
C ASN A 170 34.65 4.69 2.37
N LEU A 171 33.91 4.17 1.39
CA LEU A 171 34.46 3.43 0.26
C LEU A 171 35.25 4.31 -0.73
N GLU A 172 35.12 5.63 -0.65
CA GLU A 172 35.94 6.54 -1.46
C GLU A 172 37.43 6.42 -1.15
N GLN A 173 37.77 6.03 0.09
CA GLN A 173 39.14 5.90 0.58
C GLN A 173 39.76 4.51 0.39
N ASP A 174 38.97 3.53 -0.05
CA ASP A 174 39.41 2.12 -0.27
C ASP A 174 38.88 1.61 -1.61
N SER A 175 39.67 1.79 -2.65
CA SER A 175 39.27 1.42 -4.01
C SER A 175 38.98 -0.07 -4.15
N ALA A 176 39.78 -0.94 -3.51
CA ALA A 176 39.59 -2.39 -3.60
C ALA A 176 38.29 -2.83 -2.95
N ARG A 177 37.93 -2.26 -1.81
CA ARG A 177 36.67 -2.53 -1.13
C ARG A 177 35.49 -1.94 -1.89
N ARG A 178 35.64 -0.74 -2.46
CA ARG A 178 34.65 -0.12 -3.33
C ARG A 178 34.33 -0.99 -4.55
N ASP A 179 35.37 -1.51 -5.23
CA ASP A 179 35.21 -2.34 -6.41
C ASP A 179 34.47 -3.64 -6.10
N LYS A 180 34.73 -4.26 -4.94
CA LYS A 180 33.96 -5.41 -4.45
C LYS A 180 32.50 -5.04 -4.15
N ALA A 181 32.24 -3.91 -3.49
CA ALA A 181 30.89 -3.43 -3.22
C ALA A 181 30.11 -3.17 -4.51
N MET A 182 30.78 -2.59 -5.53
CA MET A 182 30.19 -2.39 -6.85
C MET A 182 29.90 -3.72 -7.58
N GLN A 183 30.71 -4.76 -7.40
CA GLN A 183 30.40 -6.08 -7.93
C GLN A 183 29.15 -6.68 -7.28
N VAL A 184 29.01 -6.59 -5.96
CA VAL A 184 27.81 -7.02 -5.24
C VAL A 184 26.57 -6.26 -5.74
N LEU A 185 26.67 -4.94 -5.87
CA LEU A 185 25.57 -4.12 -6.36
C LEU A 185 25.15 -4.51 -7.79
N ARG A 186 26.12 -4.78 -8.68
CA ARG A 186 25.82 -5.27 -10.04
C ARG A 186 25.09 -6.62 -10.04
N VAL A 187 25.46 -7.53 -9.15
CA VAL A 187 24.75 -8.81 -9.00
C VAL A 187 23.34 -8.58 -8.49
N MET A 188 23.14 -7.73 -7.46
CA MET A 188 21.82 -7.41 -6.93
C MET A 188 20.91 -6.74 -7.97
N LEU A 189 21.47 -5.93 -8.86
CA LEU A 189 20.75 -5.24 -9.93
C LEU A 189 20.70 -6.02 -11.25
N SER A 190 21.24 -7.25 -11.29
CA SER A 190 21.16 -8.09 -12.48
C SER A 190 19.71 -8.54 -12.75
N GLU A 191 19.41 -8.83 -14.01
CA GLU A 191 18.10 -9.35 -14.41
C GLU A 191 17.73 -10.62 -13.61
N GLU A 192 18.70 -11.53 -13.42
CA GLU A 192 18.47 -12.77 -12.67
C GLU A 192 18.09 -12.49 -11.21
N ALA A 193 18.85 -11.63 -10.50
CA ALA A 193 18.56 -11.31 -9.12
C ALA A 193 17.21 -10.57 -8.97
N GLN A 194 16.92 -9.62 -9.87
CA GLN A 194 15.66 -8.88 -9.86
C GLN A 194 14.46 -9.80 -10.16
N ASN A 195 14.59 -10.73 -11.10
CA ASN A 195 13.55 -11.72 -11.37
C ASN A 195 13.30 -12.62 -10.16
N ARG A 196 14.34 -13.05 -9.44
CA ARG A 196 14.18 -13.81 -8.20
C ARG A 196 13.47 -13.02 -7.10
N ILE A 197 13.81 -11.74 -6.94
CA ILE A 197 13.12 -10.87 -5.97
C ILE A 197 11.64 -10.78 -6.31
N VAL A 198 11.29 -10.64 -7.58
CA VAL A 198 9.90 -10.47 -8.02
C VAL A 198 9.12 -11.78 -8.00
N TYR A 199 9.69 -12.88 -8.51
CA TYR A 199 8.93 -14.11 -8.75
C TYR A 199 9.15 -15.20 -7.70
N ASP A 200 10.33 -15.30 -7.13
CA ASP A 200 10.67 -16.32 -6.13
C ASP A 200 10.54 -15.77 -4.70
N GLY A 201 10.61 -14.43 -4.54
CA GLY A 201 10.59 -13.73 -3.27
C GLY A 201 9.20 -13.66 -2.68
N GLN A 202 8.45 -12.67 -3.01
CA GLN A 202 7.08 -12.44 -2.54
C GLN A 202 6.28 -11.61 -3.56
N ASP A 203 6.60 -11.77 -4.83
CA ASP A 203 5.98 -11.05 -5.95
C ASP A 203 5.91 -9.52 -5.76
N ILE A 204 6.98 -8.98 -5.21
CA ILE A 204 7.13 -7.54 -5.09
C ILE A 204 7.30 -6.98 -6.50
N LEU A 205 6.41 -6.08 -6.90
CA LEU A 205 6.52 -5.40 -8.18
C LEU A 205 7.86 -4.67 -8.26
N SER A 206 8.69 -5.03 -9.24
CA SER A 206 9.94 -4.34 -9.50
C SER A 206 9.78 -3.42 -10.70
N TYR A 207 10.13 -2.15 -10.55
CA TYR A 207 10.24 -1.18 -11.65
C TYR A 207 11.64 -1.13 -12.25
N SER A 208 12.46 -2.15 -12.03
CA SER A 208 13.76 -2.23 -12.68
C SER A 208 13.57 -2.35 -14.19
N GLN A 209 14.32 -1.58 -14.97
CA GLN A 209 14.36 -1.71 -16.43
C GLN A 209 14.78 -3.11 -16.91
N ASN A 210 15.37 -3.91 -16.03
CA ASN A 210 15.87 -5.25 -16.28
C ASN A 210 14.83 -6.34 -16.02
N VAL A 211 13.61 -5.99 -15.56
CA VAL A 211 12.56 -6.97 -15.26
C VAL A 211 11.38 -6.74 -16.18
N ARG A 212 10.98 -7.79 -16.90
CA ARG A 212 9.70 -7.81 -17.59
C ARG A 212 8.61 -8.08 -16.56
N LEU A 213 7.83 -7.06 -16.25
CA LEU A 213 6.67 -7.21 -15.38
C LEU A 213 5.72 -8.26 -15.97
N ARG A 214 5.52 -9.32 -15.19
CA ARG A 214 4.37 -10.20 -15.32
C ARG A 214 3.52 -9.96 -14.08
N LEU A 215 2.29 -9.50 -14.28
CA LEU A 215 1.30 -9.58 -13.20
C LEU A 215 1.01 -11.07 -13.00
N THR A 216 1.16 -11.52 -11.79
CA THR A 216 0.77 -12.86 -11.39
C THR A 216 -0.75 -12.91 -11.20
N ASP A 217 -1.34 -14.10 -11.24
CA ASP A 217 -2.80 -14.25 -11.26
C ASP A 217 -3.51 -13.53 -10.11
N TYR A 218 -2.89 -13.46 -8.92
CA TYR A 218 -3.46 -12.77 -7.77
C TYR A 218 -3.36 -11.23 -7.83
N LEU A 219 -2.65 -10.67 -8.80
CA LEU A 219 -2.61 -9.24 -9.08
C LEU A 219 -3.46 -8.83 -10.29
N GLU A 220 -4.19 -9.77 -10.90
CA GLU A 220 -5.04 -9.49 -12.06
C GLU A 220 -6.10 -8.43 -11.77
N ASP A 221 -6.65 -8.42 -10.55
CA ASP A 221 -7.70 -7.47 -10.16
C ASP A 221 -7.19 -6.02 -10.08
N VAL A 222 -5.88 -5.79 -10.02
CA VAL A 222 -5.29 -4.44 -10.08
C VAL A 222 -4.74 -4.09 -11.46
N ARG A 223 -4.78 -5.01 -12.42
CA ARG A 223 -4.26 -4.79 -13.79
C ARG A 223 -4.76 -3.48 -14.44
N PRO A 224 -6.04 -3.07 -14.27
CA PRO A 224 -6.51 -1.82 -14.85
C PRO A 224 -5.86 -0.56 -14.30
N VAL A 225 -5.19 -0.66 -13.16
CA VAL A 225 -4.58 0.48 -12.43
C VAL A 225 -3.05 0.51 -12.61
N VAL A 226 -2.43 -0.60 -13.00
CA VAL A 226 -1.00 -0.76 -13.29
C VAL A 226 -0.73 -0.59 -14.77
#